data_f1e4b8a1ca88cf8d2616cf5029b45ffb
#
_entry.id   f1e4b8a1ca88cf8d2616cf5029b45ffb
#
_cell.length_a   1.000
_cell.length_b   1.000
_cell.length_c   1.000
_cell.angle_alpha   90.00
_cell.angle_beta   90.00
_cell.angle_gamma   90.00
#
_symmetry.space_group_name_H-M   'P 1'
#
loop_
_entity.id
_entity.type
_entity.pdbx_description
1 polymer ?
#
loop_
_entity_poly.entity_id
_entity_poly.type
_entity_poly.pdbx_seq_one_letter_code
_entity_poly.pdbx_strand_id
1 'polypeptide(L)'
;MSYRELQNFCEMMRSLGYPRTISMENFRVSNFKLVAEIIFWLATRLDKKADIPDNIEDEKARVEFIRSACTFFYNNLKLKLNLKKLYAADGHAVQELIKVVEILYNAKKSVTFQNDYETGQELDITSKKNDLNTMKILSQEIVDLGLNVRKNIFFNFLFFIFKKCSYWIY
;
A
#
# COMPACT_ATOMS: atom_id res chain seq x y z
N MET A 1 -6.57 10.36 16.32
CA MET A 1 -6.45 8.93 15.99
C MET A 1 -7.16 8.12 17.05
N SER A 2 -8.00 7.15 16.64
CA SER A 2 -8.70 6.29 17.58
C SER A 2 -7.81 5.11 17.99
N TYR A 3 -8.07 4.58 19.19
CA TYR A 3 -7.41 3.36 19.71
C TYR A 3 -7.55 2.18 18.72
N ARG A 4 -8.74 2.04 18.15
CA ARG A 4 -9.07 0.98 17.19
C ARG A 4 -8.24 1.07 15.89
N GLU A 5 -8.02 2.28 15.36
CA GLU A 5 -7.18 2.49 14.17
C GLU A 5 -5.75 2.04 14.42
N LEU A 6 -5.20 2.37 15.59
CA LEU A 6 -3.84 1.99 15.94
C LEU A 6 -3.70 0.48 16.17
N GLN A 7 -4.67 -0.14 16.84
CA GLN A 7 -4.68 -1.59 17.02
C GLN A 7 -4.73 -2.30 15.66
N ASN A 8 -5.62 -1.88 14.77
CA ASN A 8 -5.74 -2.41 13.42
C ASN A 8 -4.43 -2.26 12.65
N PHE A 9 -3.77 -1.10 12.74
CA PHE A 9 -2.46 -0.88 12.15
C PHE A 9 -1.41 -1.88 12.65
N CYS A 10 -1.32 -2.06 13.97
CA CYS A 10 -0.37 -3.01 14.57
C CYS A 10 -0.63 -4.46 14.12
N GLU A 11 -1.89 -4.87 14.03
CA GLU A 11 -2.27 -6.21 13.58
C GLU A 11 -1.92 -6.42 12.10
N MET A 12 -2.20 -5.46 11.23
CA MET A 12 -1.84 -5.50 9.83
C MET A 12 -0.32 -5.55 9.62
N MET A 13 0.45 -4.73 10.35
CA MET A 13 1.92 -4.73 10.30
C MET A 13 2.51 -6.07 10.74
N ARG A 14 1.97 -6.65 11.82
CA ARG A 14 2.36 -8.00 12.27
C ARG A 14 2.03 -9.06 11.22
N SER A 15 0.86 -8.99 10.64
CA SER A 15 0.43 -9.90 9.58
C SER A 15 1.30 -9.79 8.32
N LEU A 16 1.76 -8.59 7.96
CA LEU A 16 2.70 -8.38 6.86
C LEU A 16 4.12 -8.90 7.17
N GLY A 17 4.42 -9.18 8.45
CA GLY A 17 5.72 -9.69 8.90
C GLY A 17 6.73 -8.58 9.22
N TYR A 18 6.26 -7.45 9.74
CA TYR A 18 7.17 -6.42 10.25
C TYR A 18 7.98 -6.98 11.44
N PRO A 19 9.33 -6.82 11.43
CA PRO A 19 10.19 -7.56 12.36
C PRO A 19 10.13 -7.07 13.80
N ARG A 20 9.68 -5.82 14.02
CA ARG A 20 9.61 -5.23 15.36
C ARG A 20 8.18 -5.16 15.88
N THR A 21 8.03 -5.33 17.19
CA THR A 21 6.72 -5.11 17.83
C THR A 21 6.44 -3.61 17.90
N ILE A 22 5.32 -3.21 17.32
CA ILE A 22 4.82 -1.85 17.39
C ILE A 22 3.80 -1.79 18.53
N SER A 23 3.99 -0.86 19.46
CA SER A 23 3.06 -0.59 20.54
C SER A 23 2.43 0.79 20.38
N MET A 24 1.30 0.97 21.03
CA MET A 24 0.56 2.24 21.00
C MET A 24 1.34 3.40 21.61
N GLU A 25 2.16 3.12 22.62
CA GLU A 25 3.00 4.12 23.27
C GLU A 25 4.03 4.73 22.34
N ASN A 26 4.45 4.00 21.29
CA ASN A 26 5.42 4.48 20.31
C ASN A 26 4.96 5.72 19.52
N PHE A 27 3.64 5.95 19.42
CA PHE A 27 3.04 7.08 18.69
C PHE A 27 2.37 8.12 19.59
N ARG A 28 2.54 7.99 20.89
CA ARG A 28 2.02 8.95 21.87
C ARG A 28 2.82 10.25 21.85
N VAL A 29 4.12 10.13 21.62
CA VAL A 29 5.04 11.22 21.41
C VAL A 29 5.62 11.10 20.01
N SER A 30 6.00 12.22 19.39
CA SER A 30 6.64 12.23 18.08
C SER A 30 7.86 11.32 18.05
N ASN A 31 7.86 10.32 17.18
CA ASN A 31 8.92 9.33 17.03
C ASN A 31 9.30 9.17 15.55
N PHE A 32 10.03 10.19 15.04
CA PHE A 32 10.40 10.23 13.63
C PHE A 32 11.21 9.02 13.18
N LYS A 33 12.13 8.55 14.03
CA LYS A 33 12.99 7.39 13.71
C LYS A 33 12.16 6.12 13.44
N LEU A 34 11.17 5.84 14.28
CA LEU A 34 10.28 4.69 14.09
C LEU A 34 9.42 4.84 12.82
N VAL A 35 8.85 6.03 12.60
CA VAL A 35 8.02 6.29 11.41
C VAL A 35 8.86 6.16 10.13
N ALA A 36 10.09 6.68 10.12
CA ALA A 36 11.01 6.54 8.99
C ALA A 36 11.37 5.07 8.73
N GLU A 37 11.65 4.28 9.77
CA GLU A 37 11.93 2.85 9.67
C GLU A 37 10.74 2.08 9.08
N ILE A 38 9.51 2.38 9.51
CA ILE A 38 8.29 1.78 8.98
C ILE A 38 8.11 2.13 7.51
N ILE A 39 8.28 3.40 7.14
CA ILE A 39 8.16 3.87 5.76
C ILE A 39 9.18 3.16 4.86
N PHE A 40 10.43 3.09 5.28
CA PHE A 40 11.51 2.43 4.54
C PHE A 40 11.21 0.94 4.35
N TRP A 41 10.75 0.26 5.41
CA TRP A 41 10.36 -1.14 5.33
C TRP A 41 9.18 -1.37 4.37
N LEU A 42 8.15 -0.54 4.43
CA LEU A 42 6.99 -0.62 3.52
C LEU A 42 7.42 -0.40 2.06
N ALA A 43 8.30 0.57 1.80
CA ALA A 43 8.82 0.83 0.47
C ALA A 43 9.63 -0.36 -0.07
N THR A 44 10.49 -0.95 0.74
CA THR A 44 11.28 -2.14 0.38
C THR A 44 10.40 -3.36 0.11
N ARG A 45 9.24 -3.44 0.76
CA ARG A 45 8.24 -4.49 0.50
C ARG A 45 7.56 -4.34 -0.85
N LEU A 46 7.35 -3.10 -1.30
CA LEU A 46 6.77 -2.80 -2.62
C LEU A 46 7.80 -2.98 -3.74
N ASP A 47 8.98 -2.43 -3.54
CA ASP A 47 10.09 -2.54 -4.50
C ASP A 47 11.41 -2.69 -3.73
N LYS A 48 12.12 -3.78 -3.99
CA LYS A 48 13.43 -4.05 -3.40
C LYS A 48 14.50 -3.02 -3.80
N LYS A 49 14.27 -2.28 -4.89
CA LYS A 49 15.16 -1.24 -5.41
C LYS A 49 14.64 0.17 -5.10
N ALA A 50 13.81 0.31 -4.05
CA ALA A 50 13.30 1.62 -3.65
C ALA A 50 14.47 2.58 -3.37
N ASP A 51 14.58 3.63 -4.19
CA ASP A 51 15.57 4.68 -4.03
C ASP A 51 15.00 5.77 -3.12
N ILE A 52 15.13 5.55 -1.81
CA ILE A 52 14.74 6.50 -0.78
C ILE A 52 15.96 6.80 0.07
N PRO A 53 16.31 8.10 0.27
CA PRO A 53 17.43 8.48 1.15
C PRO A 53 17.26 7.87 2.54
N ASP A 54 18.31 7.31 3.11
CA ASP A 54 18.31 6.72 4.46
C ASP A 54 18.75 7.70 5.55
N ASN A 55 19.33 8.84 5.15
CA ASN A 55 19.76 9.88 6.07
C ASN A 55 18.55 10.62 6.67
N ILE A 56 18.47 10.62 8.00
CA ILE A 56 17.43 11.29 8.79
C ILE A 56 18.00 12.13 9.95
N GLU A 57 19.28 12.42 9.93
CA GLU A 57 19.96 13.12 11.03
C GLU A 57 19.53 14.59 11.08
N ASP A 58 19.63 15.27 9.96
CA ASP A 58 19.30 16.70 9.84
C ASP A 58 17.81 16.92 9.52
N GLU A 59 17.30 18.10 9.88
CA GLU A 59 15.93 18.51 9.56
C GLU A 59 15.68 18.52 8.04
N LYS A 60 16.64 19.02 7.26
CA LYS A 60 16.55 19.02 5.79
C LYS A 60 16.49 17.61 5.23
N ALA A 61 17.32 16.70 5.76
CA ALA A 61 17.34 15.30 5.36
C ALA A 61 16.02 14.60 5.70
N ARG A 62 15.42 14.89 6.86
CA ARG A 62 14.09 14.36 7.23
C ARG A 62 12.99 14.82 6.27
N VAL A 63 12.99 16.08 5.88
CA VAL A 63 12.03 16.63 4.91
C VAL A 63 12.21 15.95 3.54
N GLU A 64 13.45 15.78 3.09
CA GLU A 64 13.77 15.13 1.82
C GLU A 64 13.35 13.66 1.84
N PHE A 65 13.65 12.93 2.92
CA PHE A 65 13.19 11.56 3.13
C PHE A 65 11.67 11.42 2.98
N ILE A 66 10.88 12.24 3.69
CA ILE A 66 9.42 12.20 3.63
C ILE A 66 8.91 12.55 2.23
N ARG A 67 9.52 13.52 1.54
CA ARG A 67 9.17 13.92 0.18
C ARG A 67 9.42 12.76 -0.80
N SER A 68 10.59 12.16 -0.75
CA SER A 68 10.98 11.03 -1.59
C SER A 68 10.06 9.83 -1.35
N ALA A 69 9.77 9.50 -0.09
CA ALA A 69 8.85 8.43 0.28
C ALA A 69 7.43 8.68 -0.25
N CYS A 70 6.89 9.90 -0.09
CA CYS A 70 5.56 10.25 -0.62
C CYS A 70 5.50 10.17 -2.14
N THR A 71 6.56 10.59 -2.84
CA THR A 71 6.68 10.48 -4.30
C THR A 71 6.74 9.03 -4.73
N PHE A 72 7.52 8.20 -4.02
CA PHE A 72 7.61 6.77 -4.26
C PHE A 72 6.23 6.07 -4.14
N PHE A 73 5.50 6.29 -3.04
CA PHE A 73 4.17 5.71 -2.86
C PHE A 73 3.15 6.24 -3.87
N TYR A 74 3.25 7.51 -4.25
CA TYR A 74 2.39 8.06 -5.29
C TYR A 74 2.65 7.41 -6.65
N ASN A 75 3.90 7.20 -7.03
CA ASN A 75 4.26 6.59 -8.31
C ASN A 75 3.81 5.12 -8.39
N ASN A 76 4.01 4.36 -7.32
CA ASN A 76 3.71 2.92 -7.28
C ASN A 76 2.25 2.60 -6.97
N LEU A 77 1.65 3.27 -6.00
CA LEU A 77 0.31 2.97 -5.49
C LEU A 77 -0.75 4.00 -5.91
N LYS A 78 -0.34 5.10 -6.57
CA LYS A 78 -1.21 6.26 -6.87
C LYS A 78 -1.83 6.88 -5.61
N LEU A 79 -1.17 6.71 -4.47
CA LEU A 79 -1.65 7.12 -3.16
C LEU A 79 -1.07 8.47 -2.76
N LYS A 80 -1.93 9.45 -2.54
CA LYS A 80 -1.53 10.78 -2.06
C LYS A 80 -1.49 10.80 -0.53
N LEU A 81 -0.29 10.93 0.02
CA LEU A 81 -0.04 11.01 1.45
C LEU A 81 0.16 12.47 1.91
N ASN A 82 -0.16 12.75 3.17
CA ASN A 82 0.04 14.06 3.77
C ASN A 82 1.44 14.16 4.42
N LEU A 83 2.34 14.92 3.77
CA LEU A 83 3.72 15.10 4.23
C LEU A 83 3.81 15.65 5.66
N LYS A 84 2.95 16.64 6.01
CA LYS A 84 2.97 17.27 7.33
C LYS A 84 2.64 16.27 8.43
N LYS A 85 1.64 15.42 8.21
CA LYS A 85 1.27 14.38 9.17
C LYS A 85 2.36 13.33 9.34
N LEU A 86 2.98 12.89 8.25
CA LEU A 86 4.10 11.95 8.29
C LEU A 86 5.34 12.55 9.00
N TYR A 87 5.63 13.82 8.73
CA TYR A 87 6.74 14.52 9.39
C TYR A 87 6.52 14.70 10.89
N ALA A 88 5.27 14.95 11.33
CA ALA A 88 4.93 15.04 12.73
C ALA A 88 5.24 13.76 13.52
N ALA A 89 5.23 12.61 12.83
CA ALA A 89 5.63 11.30 13.35
C ALA A 89 4.91 10.89 14.63
N ASP A 90 3.67 11.29 14.76
CA ASP A 90 2.75 11.00 15.86
C ASP A 90 1.60 10.08 15.43
N GLY A 91 0.54 10.03 16.23
CA GLY A 91 -0.66 9.28 15.89
C GLY A 91 -1.31 9.68 14.56
N HIS A 92 -1.13 10.92 14.08
CA HIS A 92 -1.65 11.34 12.77
C HIS A 92 -0.82 10.77 11.61
N ALA A 93 0.47 10.48 11.83
CA ALA A 93 1.30 9.78 10.85
C ALA A 93 0.78 8.36 10.61
N VAL A 94 0.30 7.68 11.65
CA VAL A 94 -0.28 6.34 11.53
C VAL A 94 -1.51 6.33 10.61
N GLN A 95 -2.33 7.38 10.63
CA GLN A 95 -3.49 7.50 9.73
C GLN A 95 -3.08 7.54 8.24
N GLU A 96 -1.94 8.12 7.94
CA GLU A 96 -1.40 8.12 6.58
C GLU A 96 -0.76 6.75 6.23
N LEU A 97 -0.05 6.14 7.18
CA LEU A 97 0.58 4.83 7.00
C LEU A 97 -0.45 3.71 6.82
N ILE A 98 -1.60 3.76 7.51
CA ILE A 98 -2.69 2.79 7.36
C ILE A 98 -3.08 2.64 5.89
N LYS A 99 -3.17 3.72 5.13
CA LYS A 99 -3.55 3.70 3.71
C LYS A 99 -2.61 2.82 2.87
N VAL A 100 -1.32 2.87 3.15
CA VAL A 100 -0.31 2.06 2.47
C VAL A 100 -0.39 0.61 2.94
N VAL A 101 -0.49 0.42 4.25
CA VAL A 101 -0.51 -0.90 4.89
C VAL A 101 -1.76 -1.70 4.48
N GLU A 102 -2.92 -1.07 4.36
CA GLU A 102 -4.17 -1.70 3.90
C GLU A 102 -4.03 -2.26 2.48
N ILE A 103 -3.40 -1.51 1.56
CA ILE A 103 -3.17 -1.99 0.19
C ILE A 103 -2.30 -3.24 0.20
N LEU A 104 -1.19 -3.22 0.94
CA LEU A 104 -0.27 -4.35 1.04
C LEU A 104 -0.91 -5.56 1.74
N TYR A 105 -1.68 -5.31 2.78
CA TYR A 105 -2.40 -6.35 3.52
C TYR A 105 -3.46 -7.04 2.65
N ASN A 106 -4.25 -6.26 1.90
CA ASN A 106 -5.25 -6.79 0.98
C ASN A 106 -4.60 -7.56 -0.18
N ALA A 107 -3.48 -7.07 -0.72
CA ALA A 107 -2.72 -7.79 -1.74
C ALA A 107 -2.20 -9.14 -1.22
N LYS A 108 -1.66 -9.18 0.01
CA LYS A 108 -1.23 -10.43 0.64
C LYS A 108 -2.40 -11.39 0.84
N LYS A 109 -3.53 -10.89 1.33
CA LYS A 109 -4.73 -11.69 1.57
C LYS A 109 -5.27 -12.33 0.30
N SER A 110 -5.32 -11.61 -0.82
CA SER A 110 -5.77 -12.16 -2.10
C SER A 110 -4.85 -13.28 -2.62
N VAL A 111 -3.53 -13.17 -2.43
CA VAL A 111 -2.58 -14.24 -2.79
C VAL A 111 -2.78 -15.48 -1.91
N THR A 112 -3.03 -15.31 -0.62
CA THR A 112 -3.27 -16.44 0.30
C THR A 112 -4.53 -17.21 -0.10
N PHE A 113 -5.61 -16.50 -0.42
CA PHE A 113 -6.84 -17.16 -0.91
C PHE A 113 -6.64 -17.95 -2.21
N GLN A 114 -5.80 -17.46 -3.13
CA GLN A 114 -5.52 -18.21 -4.38
C GLN A 114 -4.75 -19.52 -4.11
N ASN A 115 -3.78 -19.50 -3.19
CA ASN A 115 -3.00 -20.69 -2.85
C ASN A 115 -3.82 -21.76 -2.14
N ASP A 116 -4.84 -21.38 -1.36
CA ASP A 116 -5.73 -22.32 -0.68
C ASP A 116 -6.66 -23.09 -1.66
N TYR A 117 -6.89 -22.53 -2.85
CA TYR A 117 -7.64 -23.24 -3.92
C TYR A 117 -6.77 -24.22 -4.72
N GLU A 118 -5.44 -24.03 -4.76
CA GLU A 118 -4.53 -24.92 -5.49
C GLU A 118 -4.07 -26.13 -4.65
N THR A 119 -4.09 -26.03 -3.31
CA THR A 119 -3.86 -27.16 -2.41
C THR A 119 -5.20 -27.82 -2.06
N GLY A 120 -5.70 -28.65 -2.99
CA GLY A 120 -6.96 -29.36 -2.89
C GLY A 120 -7.20 -30.05 -1.55
N GLN A 121 -7.81 -29.37 -0.61
CA GLN A 121 -8.60 -30.00 0.45
C GLN A 121 -10.05 -30.02 -0.02
N GLU A 122 -10.51 -31.23 -0.27
CA GLU A 122 -11.88 -31.61 -0.58
C GLU A 122 -12.81 -31.10 0.54
N LEU A 123 -13.32 -29.88 0.39
CA LEU A 123 -14.32 -29.30 1.27
C LEU A 123 -15.69 -29.70 0.76
N ASP A 124 -16.42 -30.37 1.64
CA ASP A 124 -17.80 -30.83 1.53
C ASP A 124 -18.70 -29.88 0.71
N ILE A 125 -19.08 -30.36 -0.50
CA ILE A 125 -19.70 -29.56 -1.59
C ILE A 125 -21.21 -29.35 -1.37
N THR A 126 -21.82 -29.87 -0.30
CA THR A 126 -23.28 -29.92 -0.16
C THR A 126 -23.93 -28.65 0.40
N SER A 127 -23.19 -27.72 1.02
CA SER A 127 -23.78 -26.49 1.59
C SER A 127 -23.58 -25.21 0.74
N LYS A 128 -22.85 -25.25 -0.38
CA LYS A 128 -22.38 -24.06 -1.12
C LYS A 128 -23.01 -23.79 -2.48
N LYS A 129 -24.18 -24.37 -2.79
CA LYS A 129 -24.87 -24.06 -4.07
C LYS A 129 -25.32 -22.59 -4.22
N ASN A 130 -25.48 -21.86 -3.12
CA ASN A 130 -25.88 -20.44 -3.17
C ASN A 130 -24.70 -19.49 -3.36
N ASP A 131 -23.46 -19.91 -3.05
CA ASP A 131 -22.26 -19.06 -3.17
C ASP A 131 -21.68 -19.04 -4.60
N LEU A 132 -21.99 -20.05 -5.43
CA LEU A 132 -21.48 -20.14 -6.80
C LEU A 132 -22.00 -19.00 -7.72
N ASN A 133 -23.22 -18.53 -7.50
CA ASN A 133 -23.77 -17.41 -8.26
C ASN A 133 -23.13 -16.08 -7.81
N THR A 134 -22.87 -15.92 -6.52
CA THR A 134 -22.18 -14.75 -5.96
C THR A 134 -20.72 -14.71 -6.42
N MET A 135 -20.04 -15.87 -6.48
CA MET A 135 -18.69 -15.97 -7.01
C MET A 135 -18.60 -15.67 -8.52
N LYS A 136 -19.59 -16.08 -9.30
CA LYS A 136 -19.65 -15.73 -10.74
C LYS A 136 -19.82 -14.22 -10.93
N ILE A 137 -20.66 -13.57 -10.15
CA ILE A 137 -20.87 -12.12 -10.21
C ILE A 137 -19.58 -11.39 -9.82
N LEU A 138 -18.94 -11.78 -8.71
CA LEU A 138 -17.68 -11.19 -8.26
C LEU A 138 -16.52 -11.43 -9.24
N SER A 139 -16.44 -12.62 -9.87
CA SER A 139 -15.41 -12.88 -10.88
C SER A 139 -15.62 -12.05 -12.14
N GLN A 140 -16.88 -11.80 -12.54
CA GLN A 140 -17.21 -10.92 -13.65
C GLN A 140 -16.85 -9.47 -13.33
N GLU A 141 -17.16 -8.98 -12.13
CA GLU A 141 -16.76 -7.64 -11.68
C GLU A 141 -15.23 -7.45 -11.63
N ILE A 142 -14.49 -8.48 -11.20
CA ILE A 142 -13.01 -8.45 -11.18
C ILE A 142 -12.46 -8.39 -12.61
N VAL A 143 -13.04 -9.14 -13.55
CA VAL A 143 -12.63 -9.08 -14.97
C VAL A 143 -12.95 -7.71 -15.57
N ASP A 144 -14.11 -7.13 -15.26
CA ASP A 144 -14.49 -5.80 -15.75
C ASP A 144 -13.64 -4.69 -15.14
N LEU A 145 -13.29 -4.79 -13.85
CA LEU A 145 -12.33 -3.90 -13.19
C LEU A 145 -10.93 -4.05 -13.79
N GLY A 146 -10.48 -5.28 -14.06
CA GLY A 146 -9.19 -5.55 -14.72
C GLY A 146 -9.12 -5.00 -16.15
N LEU A 147 -10.21 -5.05 -16.91
CA LEU A 147 -10.31 -4.45 -18.24
C LEU A 147 -10.31 -2.92 -18.19
N ASN A 148 -10.96 -2.32 -17.19
CA ASN A 148 -10.96 -0.87 -16.98
C ASN A 148 -9.57 -0.36 -16.55
N VAL A 149 -8.84 -1.09 -15.72
CA VAL A 149 -7.46 -0.75 -15.34
C VAL A 149 -6.55 -0.83 -16.56
N ARG A 150 -6.67 -1.87 -17.41
CA ARG A 150 -5.90 -1.97 -18.66
C ARG A 150 -6.23 -0.85 -19.63
N LYS A 151 -7.49 -0.48 -19.79
CA LYS A 151 -7.91 0.66 -20.65
C LYS A 151 -7.34 1.97 -20.13
N ASN A 152 -7.37 2.22 -18.82
CA ASN A 152 -6.80 3.43 -18.23
C ASN A 152 -5.27 3.50 -18.37
N ILE A 153 -4.56 2.38 -18.21
CA ILE A 153 -3.11 2.32 -18.42
C ILE A 153 -2.78 2.57 -19.90
N PHE A 154 -3.54 1.97 -20.82
CA PHE A 154 -3.33 2.15 -22.26
C PHE A 154 -3.64 3.59 -22.69
N PHE A 155 -4.70 4.21 -22.16
CA PHE A 155 -5.06 5.59 -22.47
C PHE A 155 -4.04 6.59 -21.92
N ASN A 156 -3.53 6.38 -20.70
CA ASN A 156 -2.46 7.20 -20.12
C ASN A 156 -1.15 7.04 -20.88
N PHE A 157 -0.83 5.83 -21.36
CA PHE A 157 0.36 5.56 -22.17
C PHE A 157 0.27 6.22 -23.55
N LEU A 158 -0.89 6.15 -24.21
CA LEU A 158 -1.14 6.84 -25.49
C LEU A 158 -1.07 8.37 -25.31
N PHE A 159 -1.66 8.91 -24.24
CA PHE A 159 -1.61 10.34 -23.93
C PHE A 159 -0.18 10.83 -23.66
N PHE A 160 0.63 10.01 -23.01
CA PHE A 160 2.04 10.30 -22.77
C PHE A 160 2.87 10.31 -24.07
N ILE A 161 2.62 9.36 -24.98
CA ILE A 161 3.27 9.31 -26.31
C ILE A 161 2.84 10.51 -27.16
N PHE A 162 1.55 10.85 -27.17
CA PHE A 162 1.03 12.00 -27.94
C PHE A 162 1.63 13.32 -27.45
N LYS A 163 1.75 13.49 -26.12
CA LYS A 163 2.39 14.67 -25.54
C LYS A 163 3.89 14.77 -25.87
N LYS A 164 4.56 13.64 -26.02
CA LYS A 164 5.99 13.61 -26.40
C LYS A 164 6.21 13.87 -27.90
N CYS A 165 5.30 13.44 -28.76
CA CYS A 165 5.35 13.73 -30.19
C CYS A 165 5.01 15.19 -30.51
N SER A 166 4.17 15.86 -29.70
CA SER A 166 3.84 17.29 -29.88
C SER A 166 4.99 18.25 -29.59
N TYR A 167 6.05 17.81 -28.90
CA TYR A 167 7.25 18.61 -28.62
C TYR A 167 8.34 18.50 -29.72
N TRP A 168 8.10 17.69 -30.78
CA TRP A 168 9.07 17.52 -31.89
C TRP A 168 8.64 18.20 -33.18
N ILE A 169 7.54 18.97 -33.19
CA ILE A 169 7.01 19.65 -34.40
C ILE A 169 7.04 21.20 -34.22
N TYR A 170 7.94 21.73 -33.37
CA TYR A 170 8.28 23.17 -33.40
C TYR A 170 9.78 23.36 -33.28
#